data_2c7e3ec9d916876ca8cf19249e2005b9
#
_entry.id   2c7e3ec9d916876ca8cf19249e2005b9
#
_cell.length_a   1.000
_cell.length_b   1.000
_cell.length_c   1.000
_cell.angle_alpha   90.00
_cell.angle_beta   90.00
_cell.angle_gamma   90.00
#
_symmetry.space_group_name_H-M   'P 1'
#
loop_
_entity.id
_entity.type
_entity.pdbx_description
1 polymer ?
#
loop_
_entity_poly.entity_id
_entity_poly.type
_entity_poly.pdbx_seq_one_letter_code
_entity_poly.pdbx_strand_id
1 'polypeptide(L)'
;PMSHPTNTVVVSAPPLPGFTTTLFVQADPDEYAVVAPLMDVSGVGVVYTQNSTSRPWHHAAGPAQATLRRSADRNVLLDAGQYAGKNRRMAQVGIDESWVRFQQRDLGLPWAMADSGYCARGDLPGVETILRSCGKTSGNVIAPLPVSKYLLIEDADKVRDLIEKQDRPVALIVEDGADPFGARGVAAGLVHLLAGGAPIGLLRADTSALGALAFGAPFAAIGTRPGLRHIPMKG
;
A
#
# COMPACT_ATOMS: atom_id res chain seq x y z
N PRO A 1 -32.96 14.75 -24.63
CA PRO A 1 -32.28 13.48 -24.80
C PRO A 1 -31.44 13.21 -23.58
N MET A 2 -31.88 12.22 -22.75
CA MET A 2 -31.11 11.74 -21.62
C MET A 2 -29.97 10.85 -22.17
N SER A 3 -28.73 11.27 -22.00
CA SER A 3 -27.57 10.42 -22.27
C SER A 3 -27.55 9.27 -21.27
N HIS A 4 -27.70 8.05 -21.76
CA HIS A 4 -27.52 6.85 -20.96
C HIS A 4 -26.08 6.83 -20.39
N PRO A 5 -25.89 6.49 -19.10
CA PRO A 5 -24.55 6.29 -18.58
C PRO A 5 -23.91 5.13 -19.32
N THR A 6 -22.78 5.38 -19.94
CA THR A 6 -21.92 4.33 -20.49
C THR A 6 -21.56 3.38 -19.35
N ASN A 7 -21.95 2.12 -19.47
CA ASN A 7 -21.52 1.06 -18.57
C ASN A 7 -19.98 0.96 -18.65
N THR A 8 -19.32 1.60 -17.73
CA THR A 8 -17.87 1.43 -17.55
C THR A 8 -17.65 0.03 -16.98
N VAL A 9 -17.22 -0.90 -17.82
CA VAL A 9 -16.79 -2.22 -17.35
C VAL A 9 -15.56 -1.97 -16.49
N VAL A 10 -15.71 -2.18 -15.19
CA VAL A 10 -14.56 -2.16 -14.27
C VAL A 10 -13.73 -3.40 -14.57
N VAL A 11 -12.62 -3.21 -15.26
CA VAL A 11 -11.63 -4.27 -15.46
C VAL A 11 -10.86 -4.39 -14.16
N SER A 12 -11.17 -5.40 -13.35
CA SER A 12 -10.38 -5.65 -12.14
C SER A 12 -8.98 -6.11 -12.54
N ALA A 13 -7.96 -5.50 -11.92
CA ALA A 13 -6.59 -5.98 -12.07
C ALA A 13 -6.51 -7.45 -11.61
N PRO A 14 -5.69 -8.29 -12.26
CA PRO A 14 -5.53 -9.68 -11.85
C PRO A 14 -5.03 -9.75 -10.40
N PRO A 15 -5.47 -10.75 -9.62
CA PRO A 15 -4.96 -10.95 -8.28
C PRO A 15 -3.45 -11.18 -8.32
N LEU A 16 -2.74 -10.70 -7.30
CA LEU A 16 -1.31 -10.94 -7.19
C LEU A 16 -1.04 -12.44 -7.03
N PRO A 17 -0.12 -13.04 -7.78
CA PRO A 17 0.20 -14.47 -7.68
C PRO A 17 0.52 -14.88 -6.25
N GLY A 18 -0.15 -15.91 -5.73
CA GLY A 18 0.02 -16.37 -4.36
C GLY A 18 -0.73 -15.55 -3.29
N PHE A 19 -1.51 -14.54 -3.69
CA PHE A 19 -2.44 -13.85 -2.81
C PHE A 19 -3.87 -14.36 -3.06
N THR A 20 -4.43 -15.00 -2.04
CA THR A 20 -5.86 -15.35 -2.03
C THR A 20 -6.70 -14.27 -1.37
N THR A 21 -6.06 -13.29 -0.71
CA THR A 21 -6.67 -12.26 0.12
C THR A 21 -6.78 -10.95 -0.62
N THR A 22 -7.92 -10.33 -0.54
CA THR A 22 -8.16 -8.98 -1.04
C THR A 22 -8.21 -7.93 0.06
N LEU A 23 -8.64 -8.30 1.28
CA LEU A 23 -8.76 -7.40 2.41
C LEU A 23 -7.68 -7.66 3.46
N PHE A 24 -6.95 -6.62 3.83
CA PHE A 24 -5.98 -6.64 4.91
C PHE A 24 -6.42 -5.78 6.09
N VAL A 25 -6.02 -6.16 7.29
CA VAL A 25 -6.05 -5.30 8.46
C VAL A 25 -4.65 -4.73 8.65
N GLN A 26 -4.53 -3.39 8.69
CA GLN A 26 -3.25 -2.73 8.92
C GLN A 26 -3.09 -2.37 10.39
N ALA A 27 -2.06 -2.91 11.02
CA ALA A 27 -1.84 -2.84 12.46
C ALA A 27 -0.37 -2.53 12.82
N ASP A 28 -0.15 -2.02 14.00
CA ASP A 28 1.19 -2.00 14.60
C ASP A 28 1.57 -3.43 15.03
N PRO A 29 2.85 -3.83 14.95
CA PRO A 29 3.30 -5.13 15.47
C PRO A 29 2.88 -5.42 16.92
N ASP A 30 2.79 -4.40 17.77
CA ASP A 30 2.32 -4.54 19.16
C ASP A 30 0.84 -4.93 19.28
N GLU A 31 0.05 -4.75 18.21
CA GLU A 31 -1.37 -5.10 18.15
C GLU A 31 -1.60 -6.57 17.70
N TYR A 32 -0.55 -7.40 17.62
CA TYR A 32 -0.65 -8.80 17.18
C TYR A 32 -1.78 -9.56 17.88
N ALA A 33 -1.87 -9.44 19.20
CA ALA A 33 -2.90 -10.15 19.98
C ALA A 33 -4.35 -9.76 19.58
N VAL A 34 -4.53 -8.51 19.11
CA VAL A 34 -5.84 -8.00 18.67
C VAL A 34 -6.20 -8.53 17.28
N VAL A 35 -5.22 -8.56 16.37
CA VAL A 35 -5.47 -8.94 14.97
C VAL A 35 -5.35 -10.44 14.72
N ALA A 36 -4.64 -11.19 15.58
CA ALA A 36 -4.42 -12.62 15.42
C ALA A 36 -5.72 -13.43 15.24
N PRO A 37 -6.83 -13.17 15.95
CA PRO A 37 -8.10 -13.89 15.71
C PRO A 37 -8.67 -13.69 14.31
N LEU A 38 -8.39 -12.57 13.65
CA LEU A 38 -8.86 -12.28 12.29
C LEU A 38 -8.17 -13.17 11.25
N MET A 39 -7.01 -13.73 11.57
CA MET A 39 -6.27 -14.64 10.68
C MET A 39 -6.92 -16.02 10.56
N ASP A 40 -7.91 -16.32 11.38
CA ASP A 40 -8.74 -17.52 11.26
C ASP A 40 -9.89 -17.33 10.24
N VAL A 41 -10.08 -16.08 9.78
CA VAL A 41 -11.09 -15.75 8.76
C VAL A 41 -10.45 -15.88 7.38
N SER A 42 -11.00 -16.78 6.56
CA SER A 42 -10.54 -16.94 5.18
C SER A 42 -10.69 -15.63 4.39
N GLY A 43 -9.69 -15.29 3.59
CA GLY A 43 -9.71 -14.07 2.77
C GLY A 43 -9.29 -12.79 3.52
N VAL A 44 -8.81 -12.88 4.76
CA VAL A 44 -8.28 -11.74 5.51
C VAL A 44 -6.78 -11.90 5.72
N GLY A 45 -6.01 -10.84 5.49
CA GLY A 45 -4.57 -10.75 5.75
C GLY A 45 -4.22 -9.64 6.72
N VAL A 46 -2.94 -9.49 7.01
CA VAL A 46 -2.43 -8.43 7.87
C VAL A 46 -1.27 -7.67 7.22
N VAL A 47 -1.26 -6.36 7.39
CA VAL A 47 -0.10 -5.51 7.13
C VAL A 47 0.43 -5.01 8.46
N TYR A 48 1.61 -5.43 8.87
CA TYR A 48 2.26 -4.85 10.03
C TYR A 48 3.08 -3.63 9.63
N THR A 49 2.74 -2.48 10.19
CA THR A 49 3.39 -1.21 9.92
C THR A 49 4.29 -0.80 11.07
N GLN A 50 5.56 -0.57 10.80
CA GLN A 50 6.46 0.05 11.75
C GLN A 50 6.21 1.56 11.84
N ASN A 51 5.68 2.03 12.97
CA ASN A 51 5.40 3.45 13.18
C ASN A 51 6.57 4.25 13.79
N SER A 52 7.69 3.60 14.07
CA SER A 52 8.84 4.26 14.69
C SER A 52 10.12 3.94 13.93
N THR A 53 10.79 4.99 13.44
CA THR A 53 12.11 4.90 12.84
C THR A 53 13.21 4.46 13.82
N SER A 54 12.92 4.51 15.13
CA SER A 54 13.84 4.08 16.18
C SER A 54 13.73 2.59 16.53
N ARG A 55 12.69 1.89 16.03
CA ARG A 55 12.53 0.46 16.25
C ARG A 55 13.30 -0.35 15.22
N PRO A 56 14.03 -1.40 15.65
CA PRO A 56 14.68 -2.30 14.71
C PRO A 56 13.69 -2.98 13.76
N TRP A 57 14.07 -3.23 12.53
CA TRP A 57 13.21 -3.90 11.52
C TRP A 57 12.64 -5.23 12.00
N HIS A 58 13.41 -5.98 12.76
CA HIS A 58 12.98 -7.26 13.31
C HIS A 58 11.88 -7.16 14.39
N HIS A 59 11.47 -5.94 14.78
CA HIS A 59 10.33 -5.78 15.68
C HIS A 59 9.05 -6.39 15.09
N ALA A 60 8.85 -6.27 13.78
CA ALA A 60 7.71 -6.89 13.10
C ALA A 60 7.91 -8.40 12.81
N ALA A 61 9.14 -8.93 12.98
CA ALA A 61 9.45 -10.31 12.62
C ALA A 61 8.67 -11.33 13.47
N GLY A 62 8.62 -11.15 14.78
CA GLY A 62 7.90 -12.04 15.68
C GLY A 62 6.40 -12.14 15.35
N PRO A 63 5.67 -11.03 15.32
CA PRO A 63 4.28 -10.98 14.88
C PRO A 63 4.06 -11.57 13.50
N ALA A 64 4.89 -11.24 12.51
CA ALA A 64 4.78 -11.77 11.15
C ALA A 64 4.94 -13.29 11.12
N GLN A 65 5.97 -13.83 11.77
CA GLN A 65 6.19 -15.29 11.86
C GLN A 65 5.07 -16.00 12.61
N ALA A 66 4.55 -15.40 13.69
CA ALA A 66 3.42 -15.95 14.42
C ALA A 66 2.16 -16.01 13.56
N THR A 67 1.90 -14.96 12.77
CA THR A 67 0.79 -14.92 11.81
C THR A 67 0.97 -15.95 10.71
N LEU A 68 2.17 -16.09 10.13
CA LEU A 68 2.45 -17.09 9.10
C LEU A 68 2.22 -18.55 9.58
N ARG A 69 2.46 -18.81 10.86
CA ARG A 69 2.18 -20.13 11.45
C ARG A 69 0.69 -20.37 11.67
N ARG A 70 -0.09 -19.32 11.90
CA ARG A 70 -1.52 -19.41 12.18
C ARG A 70 -2.35 -19.39 10.89
N SER A 71 -2.01 -18.56 9.93
CA SER A 71 -2.76 -18.37 8.71
C SER A 71 -2.35 -19.37 7.63
N ALA A 72 -3.30 -20.18 7.16
CA ALA A 72 -3.09 -21.09 6.04
C ALA A 72 -2.75 -20.34 4.74
N ASP A 73 -3.33 -19.16 4.55
CA ASP A 73 -3.18 -18.34 3.33
C ASP A 73 -1.88 -17.53 3.31
N ARG A 74 -1.16 -17.45 4.43
CA ARG A 74 0.13 -16.75 4.56
C ARG A 74 0.10 -15.27 4.10
N ASN A 75 -1.03 -14.61 4.25
CA ASN A 75 -1.26 -13.25 3.78
C ASN A 75 -0.72 -12.21 4.77
N VAL A 76 0.59 -12.02 4.76
CA VAL A 76 1.30 -11.07 5.62
C VAL A 76 2.12 -10.15 4.76
N LEU A 77 2.01 -8.84 5.00
CA LEU A 77 2.86 -7.80 4.45
C LEU A 77 3.52 -7.00 5.58
N LEU A 78 4.69 -6.46 5.32
CA LEU A 78 5.40 -5.58 6.24
C LEU A 78 5.60 -4.21 5.61
N ASP A 79 5.08 -3.18 6.26
CA ASP A 79 5.26 -1.78 5.88
C ASP A 79 6.32 -1.13 6.79
N ALA A 80 7.39 -0.61 6.22
CA ALA A 80 8.46 0.06 6.96
C ALA A 80 8.04 1.40 7.58
N GLY A 81 6.96 2.03 7.08
CA GLY A 81 6.41 3.27 7.62
C GLY A 81 7.33 4.49 7.56
N GLN A 82 8.42 4.46 6.78
CA GLN A 82 9.46 5.50 6.74
C GLN A 82 8.97 6.85 6.18
N TYR A 83 7.86 6.84 5.48
CA TYR A 83 7.23 8.00 4.86
C TYR A 83 6.35 8.82 5.82
N ALA A 84 6.19 8.39 7.06
CA ALA A 84 5.30 9.02 8.05
C ALA A 84 6.07 9.65 9.22
N GLY A 85 5.41 10.54 9.97
CA GLY A 85 5.97 11.17 11.18
C GLY A 85 6.86 12.38 10.90
N LYS A 86 7.43 12.95 11.99
CA LYS A 86 8.23 14.20 11.93
C LYS A 86 9.49 14.06 11.06
N ASN A 87 10.14 12.91 11.12
CA ASN A 87 11.38 12.62 10.42
C ASN A 87 11.15 11.73 9.19
N ARG A 88 10.00 11.92 8.51
CA ARG A 88 9.67 11.12 7.33
C ARG A 88 10.76 11.22 6.26
N ARG A 89 11.09 10.08 5.69
CA ARG A 89 12.01 9.99 4.56
C ARG A 89 11.30 10.45 3.28
N MET A 90 12.01 11.17 2.43
CA MET A 90 11.50 11.60 1.13
C MET A 90 11.84 10.58 0.04
N ALA A 91 11.06 10.57 -1.02
CA ALA A 91 11.14 9.59 -2.11
C ALA A 91 12.51 9.53 -2.82
N GLN A 92 13.22 10.66 -2.89
CA GLN A 92 14.51 10.78 -3.58
C GLN A 92 15.62 9.92 -2.96
N VAL A 93 15.46 9.47 -1.70
CA VAL A 93 16.43 8.59 -1.03
C VAL A 93 16.44 7.19 -1.64
N GLY A 94 15.38 6.80 -2.37
CA GLY A 94 15.23 5.46 -2.91
C GLY A 94 14.76 4.44 -1.86
N ILE A 95 15.11 3.16 -2.08
CA ILE A 95 14.74 2.04 -1.21
C ILE A 95 15.98 1.37 -0.60
N ASP A 96 15.79 0.69 0.53
CA ASP A 96 16.79 -0.18 1.13
C ASP A 96 16.50 -1.64 0.76
N GLU A 97 17.32 -2.20 -0.13
CA GLU A 97 17.18 -3.60 -0.55
C GLU A 97 17.37 -4.61 0.59
N SER A 98 18.05 -4.25 1.67
CA SER A 98 18.21 -5.15 2.81
C SER A 98 16.90 -5.40 3.52
N TRP A 99 15.97 -4.43 3.54
CA TRP A 99 14.61 -4.58 4.02
C TRP A 99 13.80 -5.58 3.20
N VAL A 100 13.94 -5.54 1.87
CA VAL A 100 13.29 -6.50 0.97
C VAL A 100 13.86 -7.91 1.18
N ARG A 101 15.20 -8.04 1.23
CA ARG A 101 15.85 -9.34 1.48
C ARG A 101 15.46 -9.95 2.81
N PHE A 102 15.35 -9.16 3.87
CA PHE A 102 14.88 -9.61 5.18
C PHE A 102 13.49 -10.25 5.08
N GLN A 103 12.54 -9.61 4.41
CA GLN A 103 11.19 -10.16 4.24
C GLN A 103 11.20 -11.47 3.44
N GLN A 104 11.93 -11.52 2.35
CA GLN A 104 11.93 -12.68 1.43
C GLN A 104 12.74 -13.85 1.98
N ARG A 105 13.95 -13.61 2.50
CA ARG A 105 14.89 -14.67 2.90
C ARG A 105 14.74 -15.08 4.34
N ASP A 106 14.66 -14.10 5.25
CA ASP A 106 14.67 -14.40 6.68
C ASP A 106 13.27 -14.75 7.20
N LEU A 107 12.23 -14.11 6.66
CA LEU A 107 10.84 -14.38 7.03
C LEU A 107 10.12 -15.32 6.06
N GLY A 108 10.59 -15.50 4.84
CA GLY A 108 9.96 -16.33 3.81
C GLY A 108 8.60 -15.81 3.37
N LEU A 109 8.41 -14.48 3.36
CA LEU A 109 7.17 -13.87 2.88
C LEU A 109 7.03 -14.07 1.37
N PRO A 110 5.83 -14.40 0.85
CA PRO A 110 5.60 -14.58 -0.57
C PRO A 110 5.75 -13.25 -1.34
N TRP A 111 5.47 -12.13 -0.69
CA TRP A 111 5.64 -10.78 -1.21
C TRP A 111 6.38 -9.92 -0.19
N ALA A 112 7.35 -9.15 -0.65
CA ALA A 112 7.99 -8.12 0.14
C ALA A 112 7.46 -6.75 -0.29
N MET A 113 7.25 -5.85 0.67
CA MET A 113 6.96 -4.45 0.38
C MET A 113 8.24 -3.65 0.63
N ALA A 114 8.66 -2.84 -0.35
CA ALA A 114 9.84 -1.99 -0.23
C ALA A 114 9.65 -0.93 0.87
N ASP A 115 10.73 -0.28 1.27
CA ASP A 115 10.71 0.84 2.20
C ASP A 115 10.86 2.17 1.44
N SER A 116 9.80 2.71 0.93
CA SER A 116 9.85 3.97 0.19
C SER A 116 9.69 5.19 1.10
N GLY A 117 10.12 6.35 0.58
CA GLY A 117 9.86 7.65 1.16
C GLY A 117 8.61 8.32 0.58
N TYR A 118 8.28 9.50 1.10
CA TYR A 118 7.10 10.28 0.75
C TYR A 118 7.31 11.13 -0.51
N CYS A 119 6.33 11.14 -1.41
CA CYS A 119 6.24 12.01 -2.58
C CYS A 119 5.35 13.22 -2.27
N ALA A 120 5.93 14.41 -2.26
CA ALA A 120 5.21 15.66 -2.04
C ALA A 120 4.33 16.04 -3.24
N ARG A 121 3.54 17.12 -3.13
CA ARG A 121 2.79 17.69 -4.25
C ARG A 121 3.71 17.95 -5.45
N GLY A 122 3.35 17.44 -6.62
CA GLY A 122 4.12 17.61 -7.85
C GLY A 122 5.43 16.83 -7.95
N ASP A 123 5.76 15.96 -6.96
CA ASP A 123 7.01 15.20 -6.92
C ASP A 123 6.94 13.93 -7.81
N LEU A 124 6.71 14.12 -9.09
CA LEU A 124 6.76 13.06 -10.09
C LEU A 124 8.14 12.38 -10.19
N PRO A 125 9.28 13.12 -10.08
CA PRO A 125 10.60 12.48 -10.02
C PRO A 125 10.77 11.54 -8.83
N GLY A 126 10.16 11.85 -7.68
CA GLY A 126 10.13 10.96 -6.52
C GLY A 126 9.33 9.68 -6.79
N VAL A 127 8.16 9.81 -7.40
CA VAL A 127 7.34 8.66 -7.86
C VAL A 127 8.18 7.76 -8.78
N GLU A 128 8.81 8.33 -9.81
CA GLU A 128 9.66 7.59 -10.75
C GLU A 128 10.85 6.91 -10.05
N THR A 129 11.46 7.59 -9.08
CA THR A 129 12.60 7.04 -8.31
C THR A 129 12.20 5.79 -7.52
N ILE A 130 11.07 5.82 -6.81
CA ILE A 130 10.54 4.66 -6.07
C ILE A 130 10.28 3.50 -7.04
N LEU A 131 9.49 3.75 -8.07
CA LEU A 131 9.09 2.72 -9.02
C LEU A 131 10.30 2.07 -9.72
N ARG A 132 11.25 2.87 -10.19
CA ARG A 132 12.48 2.40 -10.82
C ARG A 132 13.36 1.59 -9.86
N SER A 133 13.48 2.02 -8.60
CA SER A 133 14.26 1.31 -7.59
C SER A 133 13.63 -0.06 -7.29
N CYS A 134 12.31 -0.12 -7.10
CA CYS A 134 11.59 -1.37 -6.93
C CYS A 134 11.70 -2.29 -8.15
N GLY A 135 11.66 -1.73 -9.37
CA GLY A 135 11.80 -2.48 -10.62
C GLY A 135 13.16 -3.20 -10.77
N LYS A 136 14.21 -2.68 -10.15
CA LYS A 136 15.56 -3.29 -10.14
C LYS A 136 15.74 -4.38 -9.08
N THR A 137 14.84 -4.45 -8.12
CA THR A 137 14.94 -5.41 -7.00
C THR A 137 14.40 -6.77 -7.42
N SER A 138 15.10 -7.84 -7.09
CA SER A 138 14.70 -9.20 -7.44
C SER A 138 13.53 -9.72 -6.60
N GLY A 139 12.77 -10.67 -7.15
CA GLY A 139 11.66 -11.35 -6.47
C GLY A 139 10.33 -10.61 -6.54
N ASN A 140 9.36 -11.09 -5.77
CA ASN A 140 8.03 -10.52 -5.68
C ASN A 140 8.06 -9.29 -4.77
N VAL A 141 8.06 -8.09 -5.34
CA VAL A 141 8.15 -6.82 -4.62
C VAL A 141 6.98 -5.94 -4.96
N ILE A 142 6.31 -5.43 -3.93
CA ILE A 142 5.29 -4.38 -4.02
C ILE A 142 6.00 -3.04 -3.80
N ALA A 143 5.74 -2.06 -4.68
CA ALA A 143 6.24 -0.71 -4.56
C ALA A 143 5.27 0.15 -3.72
N PRO A 144 5.58 0.50 -2.45
CA PRO A 144 4.75 1.45 -1.72
C PRO A 144 4.92 2.83 -2.35
N LEU A 145 3.81 3.50 -2.58
CA LEU A 145 3.75 4.83 -3.16
C LEU A 145 3.03 5.80 -2.21
N PRO A 146 3.73 6.30 -1.18
CA PRO A 146 3.18 7.28 -0.25
C PRO A 146 3.18 8.65 -0.89
N VAL A 147 2.00 9.21 -1.13
CA VAL A 147 1.84 10.42 -1.93
C VAL A 147 1.02 11.49 -1.22
N SER A 148 1.32 12.74 -1.54
CA SER A 148 0.38 13.84 -1.32
C SER A 148 -0.89 13.61 -2.13
N LYS A 149 -2.06 13.87 -1.53
CA LYS A 149 -3.35 13.79 -2.23
C LYS A 149 -3.39 14.62 -3.52
N TYR A 150 -2.59 15.65 -3.61
CA TYR A 150 -2.52 16.52 -4.79
C TYR A 150 -1.95 15.81 -6.03
N LEU A 151 -1.13 14.76 -5.86
CA LEU A 151 -0.70 13.93 -7.00
C LEU A 151 -1.87 13.18 -7.65
N LEU A 152 -2.90 12.83 -6.86
CA LEU A 152 -4.11 12.22 -7.40
C LEU A 152 -5.07 13.26 -8.00
N ILE A 153 -5.07 14.48 -7.49
CA ILE A 153 -5.97 15.55 -7.96
C ILE A 153 -5.44 16.21 -9.25
N GLU A 154 -4.13 16.45 -9.31
CA GLU A 154 -3.51 17.32 -10.31
C GLU A 154 -2.70 16.56 -11.37
N ASP A 155 -2.15 15.40 -11.00
CA ASP A 155 -1.20 14.65 -11.83
C ASP A 155 -1.55 13.17 -12.02
N ALA A 156 -2.81 12.78 -11.79
CA ALA A 156 -3.23 11.38 -11.84
C ALA A 156 -2.84 10.66 -13.15
N ASP A 157 -2.97 11.32 -14.30
CA ASP A 157 -2.57 10.77 -15.60
C ASP A 157 -1.07 10.45 -15.63
N LYS A 158 -0.23 11.39 -15.17
CA LYS A 158 1.22 11.20 -15.17
C LYS A 158 1.67 10.11 -14.18
N VAL A 159 1.01 10.05 -13.01
CA VAL A 159 1.26 8.99 -12.01
C VAL A 159 0.90 7.64 -12.60
N ARG A 160 -0.25 7.53 -13.27
CA ARG A 160 -0.68 6.30 -13.95
C ARG A 160 0.35 5.87 -15.01
N ASP A 161 0.76 6.78 -15.88
CA ASP A 161 1.76 6.51 -16.93
C ASP A 161 3.09 6.02 -16.35
N LEU A 162 3.51 6.55 -15.20
CA LEU A 162 4.72 6.09 -14.51
C LEU A 162 4.55 4.68 -13.93
N ILE A 163 3.38 4.35 -13.36
CA ILE A 163 3.08 3.02 -12.81
C ILE A 163 3.01 1.98 -13.95
N GLU A 164 2.31 2.28 -15.03
CA GLU A 164 2.15 1.37 -16.17
C GLU A 164 3.47 1.02 -16.89
N LYS A 165 4.47 1.90 -16.81
CA LYS A 165 5.83 1.64 -17.33
C LYS A 165 6.61 0.62 -16.50
N GLN A 166 6.14 0.31 -15.30
CA GLN A 166 6.80 -0.62 -14.38
C GLN A 166 5.95 -1.87 -14.21
N ASP A 167 6.53 -3.02 -14.46
CA ASP A 167 5.85 -4.31 -14.27
C ASP A 167 5.91 -4.75 -12.80
N ARG A 168 5.36 -3.92 -11.90
CA ARG A 168 5.35 -4.19 -10.46
C ARG A 168 4.05 -3.72 -9.82
N PRO A 169 3.52 -4.50 -8.85
CA PRO A 169 2.38 -4.05 -8.06
C PRO A 169 2.74 -2.82 -7.22
N VAL A 170 1.78 -1.94 -7.07
CA VAL A 170 1.90 -0.71 -6.28
C VAL A 170 0.97 -0.77 -5.08
N ALA A 171 1.45 -0.32 -3.92
CA ALA A 171 0.65 -0.05 -2.74
C ALA A 171 0.52 1.47 -2.56
N LEU A 172 -0.60 2.03 -2.99
CA LEU A 172 -0.88 3.45 -2.86
C LEU A 172 -1.19 3.81 -1.40
N ILE A 173 -0.61 4.90 -0.91
CA ILE A 173 -0.81 5.41 0.45
C ILE A 173 -0.95 6.93 0.36
N VAL A 174 -2.08 7.48 0.84
CA VAL A 174 -2.40 8.90 0.61
C VAL A 174 -2.32 9.72 1.89
N GLU A 175 -1.68 10.90 1.80
CA GLU A 175 -1.61 11.87 2.90
C GLU A 175 -2.86 12.75 2.93
N ASP A 176 -3.50 12.84 4.11
CA ASP A 176 -4.52 13.86 4.43
C ASP A 176 -4.63 14.05 5.95
N GLY A 177 -5.33 15.10 6.37
CA GLY A 177 -5.71 15.34 7.76
C GLY A 177 -6.86 14.45 8.26
N ALA A 178 -7.57 13.79 7.33
CA ALA A 178 -8.68 12.87 7.59
C ALA A 178 -8.69 11.77 6.52
N ASP A 179 -9.82 11.09 6.28
CA ASP A 179 -9.95 10.16 5.15
C ASP A 179 -9.76 10.92 3.82
N PRO A 180 -8.66 10.67 3.08
CA PRO A 180 -8.36 11.41 1.85
C PRO A 180 -9.43 11.21 0.77
N PHE A 181 -10.15 10.09 0.80
CA PHE A 181 -11.15 9.74 -0.21
C PHE A 181 -12.52 10.38 0.04
N GLY A 182 -12.70 11.10 1.17
CA GLY A 182 -13.80 12.04 1.37
C GLY A 182 -13.75 13.22 0.40
N ALA A 183 -12.59 13.56 -0.15
CA ALA A 183 -12.43 14.59 -1.18
C ALA A 183 -12.69 14.03 -2.58
N ARG A 184 -13.67 14.58 -3.29
CA ARG A 184 -14.10 14.12 -4.63
C ARG A 184 -12.95 13.98 -5.64
N GLY A 185 -12.02 14.91 -5.66
CA GLY A 185 -10.88 14.87 -6.58
C GLY A 185 -9.92 13.70 -6.29
N VAL A 186 -9.71 13.35 -5.03
CA VAL A 186 -8.86 12.22 -4.63
C VAL A 186 -9.49 10.90 -5.01
N ALA A 187 -10.78 10.72 -4.74
CA ALA A 187 -11.52 9.51 -5.12
C ALA A 187 -11.53 9.33 -6.65
N ALA A 188 -11.76 10.41 -7.41
CA ALA A 188 -11.72 10.36 -8.87
C ALA A 188 -10.32 9.98 -9.38
N GLY A 189 -9.24 10.52 -8.80
CA GLY A 189 -7.86 10.16 -9.13
C GLY A 189 -7.56 8.70 -8.85
N LEU A 190 -8.00 8.16 -7.70
CA LEU A 190 -7.86 6.73 -7.40
C LEU A 190 -8.56 5.86 -8.46
N VAL A 191 -9.84 6.13 -8.75
CA VAL A 191 -10.60 5.38 -9.76
C VAL A 191 -9.91 5.44 -11.13
N HIS A 192 -9.36 6.62 -11.49
CA HIS A 192 -8.60 6.80 -12.70
C HIS A 192 -7.32 5.93 -12.76
N LEU A 193 -6.57 5.86 -11.65
CA LEU A 193 -5.40 4.99 -11.56
C LEU A 193 -5.78 3.51 -11.70
N LEU A 194 -6.84 3.06 -11.00
CA LEU A 194 -7.31 1.68 -11.03
C LEU A 194 -7.81 1.26 -12.42
N ALA A 195 -8.36 2.19 -13.20
CA ALA A 195 -8.83 1.94 -14.58
C ALA A 195 -7.68 1.64 -15.56
N GLY A 196 -6.43 1.93 -15.22
CA GLY A 196 -5.25 1.67 -16.07
C GLY A 196 -4.86 0.20 -16.18
N GLY A 197 -5.40 -0.67 -15.32
CA GLY A 197 -5.12 -2.12 -15.36
C GLY A 197 -3.83 -2.56 -14.66
N ALA A 198 -2.99 -1.64 -14.19
CA ALA A 198 -1.86 -1.98 -13.34
C ALA A 198 -2.35 -2.45 -11.94
N PRO A 199 -1.68 -3.41 -11.29
CA PRO A 199 -2.10 -3.91 -9.98
C PRO A 199 -1.78 -2.89 -8.88
N ILE A 200 -2.75 -2.02 -8.58
CA ILE A 200 -2.64 -0.98 -7.56
C ILE A 200 -3.54 -1.33 -6.38
N GLY A 201 -2.94 -1.65 -5.22
CA GLY A 201 -3.64 -1.78 -3.95
C GLY A 201 -3.66 -0.46 -3.17
N LEU A 202 -4.52 -0.38 -2.15
CA LEU A 202 -4.64 0.77 -1.27
C LEU A 202 -4.29 0.38 0.17
N LEU A 203 -3.34 1.08 0.78
CA LEU A 203 -2.98 0.90 2.19
C LEU A 203 -3.29 2.17 2.99
N ARG A 204 -3.28 2.02 4.32
CA ARG A 204 -3.60 3.11 5.26
C ARG A 204 -4.90 3.81 4.89
N ALA A 205 -5.95 3.03 4.73
CA ALA A 205 -7.29 3.55 4.45
C ALA A 205 -8.25 3.26 5.61
N ASP A 206 -9.36 3.94 5.62
CA ASP A 206 -10.54 3.63 6.42
C ASP A 206 -11.49 2.74 5.59
N THR A 207 -12.77 2.83 5.77
CA THR A 207 -13.80 2.10 4.99
C THR A 207 -13.73 2.38 3.49
N SER A 208 -13.08 3.46 3.06
CA SER A 208 -12.69 3.75 1.67
C SER A 208 -11.88 2.63 1.00
N ALA A 209 -11.19 1.78 1.78
CA ALA A 209 -10.56 0.56 1.27
C ALA A 209 -11.53 -0.37 0.54
N LEU A 210 -12.76 -0.50 1.04
CA LEU A 210 -13.80 -1.32 0.40
C LEU A 210 -14.22 -0.73 -0.96
N GLY A 211 -14.24 0.60 -1.07
CA GLY A 211 -14.44 1.28 -2.34
C GLY A 211 -13.34 0.97 -3.35
N ALA A 212 -12.07 0.99 -2.93
CA ALA A 212 -10.96 0.62 -3.81
C ALA A 212 -11.08 -0.81 -4.35
N LEU A 213 -11.43 -1.78 -3.49
CA LEU A 213 -11.69 -3.16 -3.91
C LEU A 213 -12.85 -3.25 -4.92
N ALA A 214 -13.94 -2.50 -4.70
CA ALA A 214 -15.08 -2.46 -5.61
C ALA A 214 -14.72 -1.87 -6.99
N PHE A 215 -13.71 -0.99 -7.06
CA PHE A 215 -13.18 -0.43 -8.30
C PHE A 215 -11.99 -1.22 -8.88
N GLY A 216 -11.73 -2.43 -8.40
CA GLY A 216 -10.77 -3.35 -9.01
C GLY A 216 -9.37 -3.34 -8.41
N ALA A 217 -9.14 -2.71 -7.25
CA ALA A 217 -7.89 -2.88 -6.54
C ALA A 217 -7.70 -4.37 -6.16
N PRO A 218 -6.53 -4.98 -6.42
CA PRO A 218 -6.28 -6.38 -6.08
C PRO A 218 -6.18 -6.62 -4.58
N PHE A 219 -5.87 -5.59 -3.80
CA PHE A 219 -5.85 -5.63 -2.35
C PHE A 219 -6.08 -4.23 -1.75
N ALA A 220 -6.61 -4.19 -0.52
CA ALA A 220 -6.68 -2.96 0.24
C ALA A 220 -6.57 -3.24 1.74
N ALA A 221 -6.12 -2.27 2.53
CA ALA A 221 -5.95 -2.42 3.97
C ALA A 221 -6.69 -1.34 4.77
N ILE A 222 -7.41 -1.79 5.81
CA ILE A 222 -8.07 -0.92 6.78
C ILE A 222 -7.20 -0.83 8.03
N GLY A 223 -6.87 0.40 8.46
CA GLY A 223 -6.09 0.64 9.67
C GLY A 223 -6.87 0.40 10.94
N THR A 224 -6.25 -0.25 11.94
CA THR A 224 -6.85 -0.49 13.27
C THR A 224 -7.06 0.79 14.06
N ARG A 225 -6.25 1.82 13.79
CA ARG A 225 -6.27 3.11 14.50
C ARG A 225 -6.06 4.30 13.55
N PRO A 226 -6.40 5.53 13.95
CA PRO A 226 -6.33 6.70 13.07
C PRO A 226 -5.00 6.89 12.37
N GLY A 227 -3.87 6.73 13.07
CA GLY A 227 -2.52 6.86 12.47
C GLY A 227 -2.17 5.79 11.44
N LEU A 228 -3.01 4.76 11.26
CA LEU A 228 -2.87 3.71 10.24
C LEU A 228 -3.95 3.81 9.15
N ARG A 229 -4.83 4.81 9.19
CA ARG A 229 -5.89 5.02 8.21
C ARG A 229 -5.55 6.06 7.13
N HIS A 230 -4.51 6.83 7.35
CA HIS A 230 -3.94 7.80 6.40
C HIS A 230 -2.54 8.21 6.85
N ILE A 231 -1.81 8.93 6.02
CA ILE A 231 -0.58 9.63 6.48
C ILE A 231 -1.03 11.00 7.01
N PRO A 232 -0.86 11.30 8.31
CA PRO A 232 -1.19 12.62 8.83
C PRO A 232 -0.36 13.71 8.16
N MET A 233 -1.01 14.83 7.83
CA MET A 233 -0.29 16.00 7.33
C MET A 233 0.75 16.46 8.37
N LYS A 234 1.91 16.91 7.92
CA LYS A 234 2.86 17.60 8.79
C LYS A 234 2.20 18.89 9.28
N GLY A 235 2.01 19.00 10.59
CA GLY A 235 1.71 20.27 11.23
C GLY A 235 2.94 21.19 11.26
#